data_3c633328a34fdb40c43ce97f0cbc11b4
#
_entry.id   3c633328a34fdb40c43ce97f0cbc11b4
#
_cell.length_a   1.000
_cell.length_b   1.000
_cell.length_c   1.000
_cell.angle_alpha   90.00
_cell.angle_beta   90.00
_cell.angle_gamma   90.00
#
_symmetry.space_group_name_H-M   'P 1'
#
loop_
_entity.id
_entity.type
_entity.pdbx_description
1 polymer ?
#
loop_
_entity_poly.entity_id
_entity_poly.type
_entity_poly.pdbx_seq_one_letter_code
_entity_poly.pdbx_strand_id
1 'polypeptide(L)'
;MKLRLGAKWDTLFKDIDVLLAPATPTPAMPHMQDKPFNEREITVNGTQRPYSDNVVWAGLASLCGLPATAVPLGKHSTGLPIGMQIIGPAYGDKTTMATARMLAEAGLAFARPEAYC
;
A
#
# COMPACT_ATOMS: atom_id res chain seq x y z
N MET A 1 -12.05 15.23 -13.04
CA MET A 1 -11.71 14.71 -11.69
C MET A 1 -10.19 14.51 -11.53
N LYS A 2 -9.52 13.75 -12.40
CA LYS A 2 -8.07 13.47 -12.32
C LYS A 2 -7.19 14.72 -12.22
N LEU A 3 -7.40 15.75 -13.05
CA LEU A 3 -6.63 16.99 -13.04
C LEU A 3 -6.75 17.78 -11.71
N ARG A 4 -7.97 17.85 -11.15
CA ARG A 4 -8.18 18.56 -9.86
C ARG A 4 -7.52 17.82 -8.69
N LEU A 5 -7.51 16.50 -8.73
CA LEU A 5 -6.84 15.70 -7.73
C LEU A 5 -5.31 15.79 -7.88
N GLY A 6 -4.80 15.77 -9.12
CA GLY A 6 -3.37 15.97 -9.41
C GLY A 6 -2.84 17.28 -8.83
N ALA A 7 -3.55 18.39 -9.04
CA ALA A 7 -3.13 19.69 -8.49
C ALA A 7 -3.06 19.71 -6.94
N LYS A 8 -3.89 18.92 -6.25
CA LYS A 8 -3.79 18.77 -4.79
C LYS A 8 -2.54 17.98 -4.40
N TRP A 9 -2.21 16.92 -5.15
CA TRP A 9 -0.97 16.17 -4.95
C TRP A 9 0.26 17.03 -5.19
N ASP A 10 0.28 17.82 -6.27
CA ASP A 10 1.36 18.76 -6.58
C ASP A 10 1.55 19.80 -5.45
N THR A 11 0.46 20.21 -4.81
CA THR A 11 0.53 21.11 -3.66
C THR A 11 1.12 20.41 -2.44
N LEU A 12 0.68 19.19 -2.12
CA LEU A 12 1.18 18.42 -0.98
C LEU A 12 2.68 18.15 -1.11
N PHE A 13 3.14 17.75 -2.30
CA PHE A 13 4.54 17.42 -2.57
C PHE A 13 5.48 18.65 -2.66
N LYS A 14 4.98 19.86 -2.42
CA LYS A 14 5.85 21.04 -2.16
C LYS A 14 6.43 21.02 -0.74
N ASP A 15 5.70 20.41 0.20
CA ASP A 15 6.03 20.42 1.63
C ASP A 15 6.61 19.07 2.11
N ILE A 16 6.42 17.99 1.34
CA ILE A 16 6.92 16.65 1.66
C ILE A 16 7.53 15.98 0.43
N ASP A 17 8.51 15.11 0.64
CA ASP A 17 9.16 14.36 -0.44
C ASP A 17 8.36 13.12 -0.85
N VAL A 18 7.76 12.42 0.12
CA VAL A 18 6.95 11.22 -0.07
C VAL A 18 5.83 11.13 0.94
N LEU A 19 4.77 10.40 0.59
CA LEU A 19 3.70 10.00 1.49
C LEU A 19 3.78 8.50 1.77
N LEU A 20 3.79 8.12 3.04
CA LEU A 20 3.67 6.71 3.45
C LEU A 20 2.20 6.38 3.68
N ALA A 21 1.74 5.28 3.11
CA ALA A 21 0.36 4.82 3.25
C ALA A 21 0.30 3.28 3.33
N PRO A 22 -0.77 2.70 3.91
CA PRO A 22 -0.98 1.26 3.83
C PRO A 22 -1.03 0.78 2.38
N ALA A 23 -0.56 -0.43 2.10
CA ALA A 23 -0.73 -1.06 0.79
C ALA A 23 -2.15 -1.63 0.63
N THR A 24 -2.67 -2.24 1.71
CA THR A 24 -4.01 -2.83 1.81
C THR A 24 -4.61 -2.55 3.19
N PRO A 25 -5.94 -2.61 3.35
CA PRO A 25 -6.58 -2.37 4.65
C PRO A 25 -6.38 -3.50 5.66
N THR A 26 -6.01 -4.70 5.21
CA THR A 26 -5.81 -5.90 6.03
C THR A 26 -4.61 -6.69 5.57
N PRO A 27 -4.04 -7.60 6.40
CA PRO A 27 -3.16 -8.66 5.93
C PRO A 27 -3.86 -9.56 4.91
N ALA A 28 -3.13 -10.54 4.36
CA ALA A 28 -3.73 -11.55 3.49
C ALA A 28 -4.91 -12.23 4.21
N MET A 29 -6.01 -12.39 3.48
CA MET A 29 -7.24 -12.97 3.95
C MET A 29 -7.42 -14.40 3.41
N PRO A 30 -8.29 -15.24 4.00
CA PRO A 30 -8.62 -16.55 3.46
C PRO A 30 -9.16 -16.46 2.03
N HIS A 31 -8.96 -17.53 1.26
CA HIS A 31 -9.52 -17.62 -0.09
C HIS A 31 -11.06 -17.65 -0.03
N MET A 32 -11.72 -16.94 -0.93
CA MET A 32 -13.17 -16.83 -1.03
C MET A 32 -13.64 -17.12 -2.47
N GLN A 33 -13.12 -18.19 -3.07
CA GLN A 33 -13.41 -18.54 -4.47
C GLN A 33 -14.80 -19.16 -4.66
N ASP A 34 -15.42 -19.59 -3.58
CA ASP A 34 -16.79 -20.11 -3.51
C ASP A 34 -17.87 -19.03 -3.66
N LYS A 35 -17.48 -17.75 -3.55
CA LYS A 35 -18.40 -16.60 -3.65
C LYS A 35 -18.12 -15.73 -4.86
N PRO A 36 -19.16 -15.18 -5.52
CA PRO A 36 -18.99 -14.12 -6.52
C PRO A 36 -18.28 -12.90 -5.93
N PHE A 37 -17.57 -12.16 -6.76
CA PHE A 37 -16.76 -11.00 -6.32
C PHE A 37 -17.55 -9.99 -5.49
N ASN A 38 -18.77 -9.69 -5.89
CA ASN A 38 -19.66 -8.72 -5.25
C ASN A 38 -20.27 -9.19 -3.91
N GLU A 39 -20.11 -10.47 -3.58
CA GLU A 39 -20.58 -11.07 -2.32
C GLU A 39 -19.44 -11.35 -1.33
N ARG A 40 -18.19 -11.08 -1.77
CA ARG A 40 -17.02 -11.24 -0.91
C ARG A 40 -16.88 -10.06 0.03
N GLU A 41 -16.53 -10.35 1.27
CA GLU A 41 -16.32 -9.35 2.32
C GLU A 41 -14.98 -9.54 2.99
N ILE A 42 -14.43 -8.45 3.52
CA ILE A 42 -13.25 -8.43 4.38
C ILE A 42 -13.61 -7.84 5.74
N THR A 43 -12.93 -8.25 6.78
CA THR A 43 -13.10 -7.68 8.11
C THR A 43 -12.00 -6.65 8.37
N VAL A 44 -12.39 -5.40 8.56
CA VAL A 44 -11.48 -4.30 8.91
C VAL A 44 -11.87 -3.75 10.28
N ASN A 45 -11.00 -3.89 11.26
CA ASN A 45 -11.25 -3.46 12.65
C ASN A 45 -12.58 -3.97 13.22
N GLY A 46 -12.88 -5.25 12.98
CA GLY A 46 -14.13 -5.87 13.44
C GLY A 46 -15.38 -5.54 12.63
N THR A 47 -15.27 -4.75 11.57
CA THR A 47 -16.40 -4.36 10.72
C THR A 47 -16.29 -5.04 9.36
N GLN A 48 -17.40 -5.64 8.87
CA GLN A 48 -17.48 -6.20 7.53
C GLN A 48 -17.50 -5.09 6.48
N ARG A 49 -16.67 -5.23 5.47
CA ARG A 49 -16.51 -4.30 4.36
C ARG A 49 -16.51 -5.04 3.03
N PRO A 50 -16.96 -4.41 1.94
CA PRO A 50 -16.86 -5.01 0.61
C PRO A 50 -15.42 -5.41 0.27
N TYR A 51 -15.23 -6.54 -0.39
CA TYR A 51 -13.92 -7.01 -0.85
C TYR A 51 -13.20 -6.00 -1.74
N SER A 52 -13.96 -5.19 -2.50
CA SER A 52 -13.43 -4.10 -3.32
C SER A 52 -12.64 -3.04 -2.52
N ASP A 53 -12.83 -2.95 -1.21
CA ASP A 53 -12.09 -2.01 -0.37
C ASP A 53 -10.58 -2.33 -0.30
N ASN A 54 -10.16 -3.53 -0.72
CA ASN A 54 -8.75 -3.89 -0.84
C ASN A 54 -7.95 -2.97 -1.76
N VAL A 55 -8.58 -2.36 -2.77
CA VAL A 55 -7.90 -1.48 -3.73
C VAL A 55 -7.98 0.01 -3.39
N VAL A 56 -8.64 0.37 -2.29
CA VAL A 56 -8.83 1.78 -1.90
C VAL A 56 -7.49 2.49 -1.71
N TRP A 57 -6.57 1.88 -0.99
CA TRP A 57 -5.25 2.46 -0.74
C TRP A 57 -4.39 2.56 -2.00
N ALA A 58 -4.43 1.55 -2.86
CA ALA A 58 -3.75 1.58 -4.16
C ALA A 58 -4.29 2.69 -5.07
N GLY A 59 -5.56 3.05 -4.91
CA GLY A 59 -6.22 4.14 -5.62
C GLY A 59 -5.57 5.51 -5.39
N LEU A 60 -4.94 5.73 -4.24
CA LEU A 60 -4.27 7.00 -3.93
C LEU A 60 -3.23 7.39 -4.99
N ALA A 61 -2.39 6.47 -5.39
CA ALA A 61 -1.38 6.69 -6.41
C ALA A 61 -1.93 6.48 -7.82
N SER A 62 -2.61 5.35 -8.07
CA SER A 62 -2.98 4.91 -9.42
C SER A 62 -3.98 5.83 -10.10
N LEU A 63 -4.93 6.44 -9.37
CA LEU A 63 -5.90 7.38 -9.94
C LEU A 63 -5.24 8.62 -10.56
N CYS A 64 -4.11 9.06 -10.04
CA CYS A 64 -3.38 10.22 -10.54
C CYS A 64 -2.14 9.86 -11.36
N GLY A 65 -1.77 8.58 -11.42
CA GLY A 65 -0.56 8.12 -12.12
C GLY A 65 0.71 8.54 -11.38
N LEU A 66 0.66 8.54 -10.05
CA LEU A 66 1.82 8.82 -9.21
C LEU A 66 2.68 7.56 -9.03
N PRO A 67 3.99 7.68 -8.92
CA PRO A 67 4.86 6.57 -8.59
C PRO A 67 4.60 6.08 -7.17
N ALA A 68 4.56 4.76 -6.98
CA ALA A 68 4.44 4.14 -5.67
C ALA A 68 5.35 2.91 -5.58
N THR A 69 6.13 2.82 -4.50
CA THR A 69 7.00 1.68 -4.20
C THR A 69 6.45 0.94 -2.98
N ALA A 70 6.16 -0.34 -3.13
CA ALA A 70 5.73 -1.19 -2.02
C ALA A 70 6.95 -1.71 -1.25
N VAL A 71 6.88 -1.65 0.08
CA VAL A 71 7.94 -2.10 0.99
C VAL A 71 7.36 -2.92 2.14
N PRO A 72 8.14 -3.84 2.73
CA PRO A 72 7.73 -4.52 3.95
C PRO A 72 7.56 -3.51 5.09
N LEU A 73 6.53 -3.73 5.93
CA LEU A 73 6.34 -2.97 7.18
C LEU A 73 6.59 -3.84 8.41
N GLY A 74 6.43 -5.15 8.28
CA GLY A 74 6.59 -6.10 9.37
C GLY A 74 5.61 -7.26 9.28
N LYS A 75 5.24 -7.82 10.43
CA LYS A 75 4.28 -8.93 10.53
C LYS A 75 3.09 -8.54 11.40
N HIS A 76 1.91 -8.97 10.99
CA HIS A 76 0.70 -8.94 11.81
C HIS A 76 0.81 -9.93 12.98
N SER A 77 -0.04 -9.79 14.01
CA SER A 77 -0.08 -10.72 15.17
C SER A 77 -0.33 -12.18 14.79
N THR A 78 -0.94 -12.44 13.63
CA THR A 78 -1.12 -13.79 13.05
C THR A 78 0.12 -14.35 12.36
N GLY A 79 1.25 -13.62 12.31
CA GLY A 79 2.47 -14.00 11.63
C GLY A 79 2.50 -13.65 10.12
N LEU A 80 1.39 -13.21 9.54
CA LEU A 80 1.32 -12.83 8.12
C LEU A 80 2.09 -11.53 7.87
N PRO A 81 2.84 -11.43 6.75
CA PRO A 81 3.54 -10.21 6.38
C PRO A 81 2.55 -9.09 6.05
N ILE A 82 2.92 -7.88 6.40
CA ILE A 82 2.22 -6.65 6.01
C ILE A 82 3.17 -5.71 5.31
N GLY A 83 2.63 -4.93 4.37
CA GLY A 83 3.38 -3.97 3.60
C GLY A 83 2.77 -2.56 3.67
N MET A 84 3.56 -1.60 3.25
CA MET A 84 3.10 -0.24 3.00
C MET A 84 3.55 0.23 1.62
N GLN A 85 2.99 1.33 1.15
CA GLN A 85 3.39 1.99 -0.07
C GLN A 85 4.01 3.36 0.23
N ILE A 86 5.03 3.69 -0.54
CA ILE A 86 5.70 4.99 -0.56
C ILE A 86 5.25 5.67 -1.83
N ILE A 87 4.43 6.71 -1.72
CA ILE A 87 3.90 7.47 -2.86
C ILE A 87 4.76 8.72 -3.03
N GLY A 88 5.21 9.00 -4.25
CA GLY A 88 5.99 10.16 -4.60
C GLY A 88 5.30 11.13 -5.55
N PRO A 89 5.91 12.30 -5.80
CA PRO A 89 5.42 13.25 -6.80
C PRO A 89 5.50 12.64 -8.20
N ALA A 90 4.79 13.23 -9.15
CA ALA A 90 4.82 12.81 -10.55
C ALA A 90 6.28 12.72 -11.06
N TYR A 91 6.61 11.60 -11.72
CA TYR A 91 7.96 11.26 -12.18
C TYR A 91 9.02 11.09 -11.07
N GLY A 92 8.60 11.04 -9.80
CA GLY A 92 9.48 10.88 -8.64
C GLY A 92 9.82 9.43 -8.29
N ASP A 93 9.88 8.51 -9.27
CA ASP A 93 10.15 7.08 -9.07
C ASP A 93 11.46 6.84 -8.30
N LYS A 94 12.50 7.59 -8.66
CA LYS A 94 13.81 7.48 -7.97
C LYS A 94 13.73 7.89 -6.50
N THR A 95 12.87 8.86 -6.16
CA THR A 95 12.67 9.32 -4.79
C THR A 95 11.99 8.23 -3.96
N THR A 96 10.94 7.59 -4.49
CA THR A 96 10.26 6.49 -3.78
C THR A 96 11.17 5.29 -3.58
N MET A 97 12.00 4.93 -4.59
CA MET A 97 12.98 3.85 -4.47
C MET A 97 14.11 4.18 -3.50
N ALA A 98 14.61 5.42 -3.49
CA ALA A 98 15.64 5.86 -2.53
C ALA A 98 15.10 5.80 -1.09
N THR A 99 13.85 6.24 -0.87
CA THR A 99 13.19 6.13 0.43
C THR A 99 13.02 4.67 0.85
N ALA A 100 12.64 3.79 -0.08
CA ALA A 100 12.54 2.34 0.20
C ALA A 100 13.89 1.76 0.67
N ARG A 101 15.00 2.16 0.05
CA ARG A 101 16.34 1.74 0.48
C ARG A 101 16.68 2.27 1.87
N MET A 102 16.40 3.53 2.16
CA MET A 102 16.62 4.12 3.50
C MET A 102 15.83 3.36 4.58
N LEU A 103 14.57 2.99 4.30
CA LEU A 103 13.75 2.21 5.22
C LEU A 103 14.30 0.80 5.42
N ALA A 104 14.81 0.16 4.38
CA ALA A 104 15.46 -1.14 4.49
C ALA A 104 16.73 -1.08 5.34
N GLU A 105 17.57 -0.05 5.17
CA GLU A 105 18.76 0.23 5.99
C GLU A 105 18.38 0.50 7.46
N ALA A 106 17.20 1.09 7.71
CA ALA A 106 16.65 1.33 9.03
C ALA A 106 15.96 0.11 9.67
N GLY A 107 15.94 -1.05 8.99
CA GLY A 107 15.41 -2.31 9.53
C GLY A 107 14.08 -2.77 8.93
N LEU A 108 13.44 -2.00 8.04
CA LEU A 108 12.24 -2.41 7.30
C LEU A 108 12.61 -3.11 5.99
N ALA A 109 13.44 -4.15 6.10
CA ALA A 109 13.94 -4.92 4.97
C ALA A 109 13.09 -6.18 4.72
N PHE A 110 13.23 -6.74 3.51
CA PHE A 110 12.66 -8.03 3.19
C PHE A 110 13.23 -9.12 4.11
N ALA A 111 12.35 -9.91 4.70
CA ALA A 111 12.70 -11.12 5.44
C ALA A 111 12.17 -12.33 4.67
N ARG A 112 13.06 -13.28 4.39
CA ARG A 112 12.68 -14.54 3.72
C ARG A 112 11.76 -15.36 4.64
N PRO A 113 10.64 -15.92 4.14
CA PRO A 113 9.78 -16.79 4.91
C PRO A 113 10.52 -18.09 5.27
N GLU A 114 10.45 -18.50 6.55
CA GLU A 114 11.17 -19.69 7.05
C GLU A 114 10.81 -20.99 6.32
N ALA A 115 9.53 -21.12 5.92
CA ALA A 115 9.03 -22.30 5.19
C ALA A 115 9.67 -22.50 3.79
N TYR A 116 10.42 -21.52 3.30
CA TYR A 116 11.05 -21.55 1.97
C TYR A 116 12.57 -21.33 2.04
N CYS A 117 13.16 -21.64 3.17
CA CYS A 117 14.61 -21.59 3.38
C CYS A 117 15.28 -22.91 3.02
#